data_0559a5da7a51b516f571af73038aa349
#
_entry.id   0559a5da7a51b516f571af73038aa349
#
_cell.length_a   1.000
_cell.length_b   1.000
_cell.length_c   1.000
_cell.angle_alpha   90.00
_cell.angle_beta   90.00
_cell.angle_gamma   90.00
#
_symmetry.space_group_name_H-M   'P 1'
#
loop_
_entity.id
_entity.type
_entity.pdbx_description
1 polymer ?
#
loop_
_entity_poly.entity_id
_entity_poly.type
_entity_poly.pdbx_seq_one_letter_code
_entity_poly.pdbx_strand_id
1 'polypeptide(L)'
;MSSETAKTKISHGKKYNTYDLSGDFGIGYDSNGNKFFFDLEDYDLIKDICWYQDLRGYFVGHITGENRQVRMHRLILGIHDIDDNLIVGDHIYSDRKYDNRKQNLRITEQKHNTKNRVRPSNNTSGKTGVSWKKDINKWIAYIGVNNKHIYLGEYKDIQDAINARIKAEKKYFGEYRVKNEH
;
A
#
# COMPACT_ATOMS: atom_id res chain seq x y z
N MET A 1 2.49 -36.75 4.13
CA MET A 1 2.43 -35.96 2.88
C MET A 1 3.50 -34.92 3.00
N SER A 2 4.59 -35.06 2.25
CA SER A 2 5.75 -34.15 2.31
C SER A 2 5.42 -32.82 1.64
N SER A 3 5.59 -31.73 2.38
CA SER A 3 5.48 -30.37 1.88
C SER A 3 6.56 -30.13 0.83
N GLU A 4 6.18 -30.00 -0.41
CA GLU A 4 7.07 -29.61 -1.50
C GLU A 4 7.41 -28.13 -1.37
N THR A 5 8.53 -27.85 -0.70
CA THR A 5 9.18 -26.53 -0.77
C THR A 5 9.89 -26.47 -2.13
N ALA A 6 9.31 -25.78 -3.09
CA ALA A 6 9.92 -25.56 -4.38
C ALA A 6 11.19 -24.69 -4.22
N LYS A 7 12.35 -25.32 -4.13
CA LYS A 7 13.66 -24.64 -4.16
C LYS A 7 14.02 -24.33 -5.60
N THR A 8 13.88 -23.10 -6.03
CA THR A 8 14.26 -22.64 -7.36
C THR A 8 15.79 -22.56 -7.48
N LYS A 9 16.32 -23.04 -8.63
CA LYS A 9 17.75 -23.16 -8.93
C LYS A 9 18.50 -21.83 -8.90
N ILE A 10 19.66 -21.81 -8.23
CA ILE A 10 20.62 -20.71 -8.22
C ILE A 10 21.35 -20.67 -9.56
N SER A 11 21.24 -19.55 -10.29
CA SER A 11 22.08 -19.24 -11.43
C SER A 11 22.86 -17.94 -11.13
N HIS A 12 24.19 -18.04 -11.14
CA HIS A 12 25.12 -16.91 -11.09
C HIS A 12 24.99 -15.94 -9.91
N GLY A 13 24.94 -16.45 -8.66
CA GLY A 13 25.05 -15.61 -7.47
C GLY A 13 23.82 -14.79 -7.09
N LYS A 14 22.74 -14.87 -7.85
CA LYS A 14 21.45 -14.25 -7.48
C LYS A 14 20.73 -15.17 -6.49
N LYS A 15 20.39 -14.62 -5.32
CA LYS A 15 19.49 -15.30 -4.36
C LYS A 15 18.06 -15.11 -4.83
N TYR A 16 17.44 -16.18 -5.33
CA TYR A 16 16.01 -16.18 -5.65
C TYR A 16 15.16 -16.24 -4.37
N ASN A 17 13.91 -15.82 -4.51
CA ASN A 17 12.93 -15.94 -3.46
C ASN A 17 12.61 -17.43 -3.21
N THR A 18 12.20 -17.74 -1.99
CA THR A 18 11.59 -19.04 -1.66
C THR A 18 10.09 -18.87 -1.55
N TYR A 19 9.32 -19.91 -1.90
CA TYR A 19 7.88 -19.85 -1.94
C TYR A 19 7.26 -21.02 -1.21
N ASP A 20 6.18 -20.76 -0.48
CA ASP A 20 5.27 -21.74 0.07
C ASP A 20 3.93 -21.59 -0.65
N LEU A 21 3.52 -22.66 -1.34
CA LEU A 21 2.30 -22.72 -2.15
C LEU A 21 1.29 -23.71 -1.58
N SER A 22 1.46 -24.16 -0.34
CA SER A 22 0.62 -25.20 0.27
C SER A 22 -0.71 -24.72 0.82
N GLY A 23 -0.89 -23.40 0.96
CA GLY A 23 -2.10 -22.77 1.50
C GLY A 23 -3.06 -22.26 0.41
N ASP A 24 -4.09 -21.52 0.83
CA ASP A 24 -5.06 -20.88 -0.07
C ASP A 24 -4.47 -19.74 -0.89
N PHE A 25 -3.30 -19.25 -0.53
CA PHE A 25 -2.53 -18.23 -1.23
C PHE A 25 -1.03 -18.50 -1.07
N GLY A 26 -0.23 -17.92 -1.94
CA GLY A 26 1.22 -18.07 -1.93
C GLY A 26 1.90 -17.14 -0.91
N ILE A 27 2.91 -17.66 -0.24
CA ILE A 27 3.81 -16.89 0.64
C ILE A 27 5.21 -16.94 0.02
N GLY A 28 5.74 -15.77 -0.33
CA GLY A 28 7.11 -15.63 -0.78
C GLY A 28 7.99 -14.99 0.29
N TYR A 29 9.29 -15.29 0.24
CA TYR A 29 10.30 -14.72 1.14
C TYR A 29 11.45 -14.16 0.33
N ASP A 30 11.89 -12.95 0.65
CA ASP A 30 13.11 -12.39 0.08
C ASP A 30 14.37 -12.93 0.76
N SER A 31 15.55 -12.55 0.28
CA SER A 31 16.84 -12.99 0.84
C SER A 31 17.07 -12.55 2.28
N ASN A 32 16.32 -11.59 2.80
CA ASN A 32 16.39 -11.07 4.17
C ASN A 32 15.33 -11.71 5.08
N GLY A 33 14.48 -12.60 4.54
CA GLY A 33 13.39 -13.24 5.27
C GLY A 33 12.12 -12.40 5.34
N ASN A 34 12.04 -11.26 4.64
CA ASN A 34 10.80 -10.49 4.56
C ASN A 34 9.78 -11.27 3.73
N LYS A 35 8.58 -11.46 4.28
CA LYS A 35 7.52 -12.21 3.62
C LYS A 35 6.60 -11.32 2.80
N PHE A 36 6.07 -11.86 1.70
CA PHE A 36 5.03 -11.25 0.89
C PHE A 36 3.97 -12.28 0.50
N PHE A 37 2.75 -11.82 0.30
CA PHE A 37 1.61 -12.65 -0.07
C PHE A 37 1.15 -12.34 -1.49
N PHE A 38 0.67 -13.37 -2.18
CA PHE A 38 0.15 -13.26 -3.54
C PHE A 38 -0.89 -14.37 -3.80
N ASP A 39 -1.75 -14.20 -4.78
CA ASP A 39 -2.68 -15.24 -5.19
C ASP A 39 -1.94 -16.34 -5.96
N LEU A 40 -2.29 -17.62 -5.74
CA LEU A 40 -1.57 -18.76 -6.35
C LEU A 40 -1.50 -18.67 -7.88
N GLU A 41 -2.53 -18.11 -8.50
CA GLU A 41 -2.59 -17.93 -9.96
C GLU A 41 -1.53 -16.93 -10.49
N ASP A 42 -1.01 -16.05 -9.65
CA ASP A 42 0.02 -15.08 -10.01
C ASP A 42 1.46 -15.63 -9.85
N TYR A 43 1.61 -16.89 -9.37
CA TYR A 43 2.93 -17.51 -9.15
C TYR A 43 3.81 -17.50 -10.38
N ASP A 44 3.27 -17.94 -11.52
CA ASP A 44 4.02 -18.01 -12.78
C ASP A 44 4.48 -16.63 -13.28
N LEU A 45 3.75 -15.59 -12.94
CA LEU A 45 4.09 -14.22 -13.28
C LEU A 45 5.27 -13.68 -12.45
N ILE A 46 5.44 -14.14 -11.20
CA ILE A 46 6.40 -13.55 -10.25
C ILE A 46 7.63 -14.42 -9.97
N LYS A 47 7.57 -15.74 -10.19
CA LYS A 47 8.58 -16.73 -9.75
C LYS A 47 9.99 -16.49 -10.27
N ASP A 48 10.11 -15.93 -11.48
CA ASP A 48 11.40 -15.74 -12.18
C ASP A 48 12.03 -14.36 -11.91
N ILE A 49 11.39 -13.55 -11.07
CA ILE A 49 11.88 -12.23 -10.67
C ILE A 49 12.44 -12.32 -9.25
N CYS A 50 13.62 -11.74 -9.04
CA CYS A 50 14.22 -11.65 -7.72
C CYS A 50 13.62 -10.44 -6.97
N TRP A 51 12.68 -10.73 -6.09
CA TRP A 51 11.97 -9.72 -5.28
C TRP A 51 12.73 -9.39 -4.00
N TYR A 52 12.72 -8.12 -3.62
CA TYR A 52 13.21 -7.64 -2.33
C TYR A 52 12.34 -6.48 -1.83
N GLN A 53 12.29 -6.29 -0.52
CA GLN A 53 11.55 -5.19 0.07
C GLN A 53 12.36 -3.89 0.03
N ASP A 54 11.78 -2.83 -0.53
CA ASP A 54 12.38 -1.49 -0.54
C ASP A 54 12.17 -0.77 0.82
N LEU A 55 12.85 0.38 1.01
CA LEU A 55 12.75 1.19 2.23
C LEU A 55 11.34 1.73 2.52
N ARG A 56 10.45 1.69 1.53
CA ARG A 56 9.05 2.11 1.65
C ARG A 56 8.12 0.94 1.96
N GLY A 57 8.66 -0.29 2.04
CA GLY A 57 7.93 -1.51 2.34
C GLY A 57 7.29 -2.20 1.13
N TYR A 58 7.55 -1.74 -0.11
CA TYR A 58 7.08 -2.40 -1.32
C TYR A 58 8.02 -3.51 -1.75
N PHE A 59 7.49 -4.58 -2.31
CA PHE A 59 8.28 -5.59 -3.00
C PHE A 59 8.57 -5.15 -4.43
N VAL A 60 9.85 -5.08 -4.75
CA VAL A 60 10.39 -4.61 -6.03
C VAL A 60 11.36 -5.63 -6.60
N GLY A 61 11.48 -5.66 -7.91
CA GLY A 61 12.39 -6.57 -8.62
C GLY A 61 12.76 -6.01 -9.99
N HIS A 62 13.57 -6.76 -10.74
CA HIS A 62 13.97 -6.42 -12.11
C HIS A 62 13.50 -7.52 -13.05
N ILE A 63 12.77 -7.16 -14.10
CA ILE A 63 12.40 -8.09 -15.17
C ILE A 63 13.66 -8.40 -15.98
N THR A 64 13.92 -9.69 -16.22
CA THR A 64 15.08 -10.14 -17.00
C THR A 64 15.01 -9.56 -18.42
N GLY A 65 16.10 -8.92 -18.86
CA GLY A 65 16.16 -8.26 -20.18
C GLY A 65 15.69 -6.81 -20.21
N GLU A 66 15.06 -6.32 -19.14
CA GLU A 66 14.70 -4.91 -18.97
C GLU A 66 15.61 -4.25 -17.92
N ASN A 67 16.16 -3.08 -18.25
CA ASN A 67 16.93 -2.29 -17.27
C ASN A 67 16.01 -1.43 -16.41
N ARG A 68 14.89 -2.01 -15.97
CA ARG A 68 13.83 -1.30 -15.23
C ARG A 68 13.39 -2.08 -13.99
N GLN A 69 13.30 -1.37 -12.88
CA GLN A 69 12.72 -1.88 -11.65
C GLN A 69 11.18 -1.90 -11.75
N VAL A 70 10.57 -2.98 -11.32
CA VAL A 70 9.12 -3.16 -11.26
C VAL A 70 8.67 -3.37 -9.82
N ARG A 71 7.49 -2.87 -9.48
CA ARG A 71 6.81 -3.19 -8.22
C ARG A 71 5.87 -4.37 -8.42
N MET A 72 5.86 -5.32 -7.49
CA MET A 72 5.06 -6.54 -7.58
C MET A 72 3.57 -6.25 -7.80
N HIS A 73 2.96 -5.38 -7.00
CA HIS A 73 1.55 -5.03 -7.15
C HIS A 73 1.21 -4.43 -8.53
N ARG A 74 2.14 -3.67 -9.16
CA ARG A 74 1.93 -3.14 -10.51
C ARG A 74 2.03 -4.23 -11.58
N LEU A 75 2.92 -5.20 -11.38
CA LEU A 75 3.05 -6.36 -12.27
C LEU A 75 1.77 -7.21 -12.21
N ILE A 76 1.31 -7.56 -11.01
CA ILE A 76 0.07 -8.35 -10.79
C ILE A 76 -1.15 -7.64 -11.38
N LEU A 77 -1.24 -6.32 -11.25
CA LEU A 77 -2.32 -5.53 -11.83
C LEU A 77 -2.21 -5.32 -13.35
N GLY A 78 -1.13 -5.79 -14.00
CA GLY A 78 -0.91 -5.62 -15.44
C GLY A 78 -0.67 -4.17 -15.89
N ILE A 79 -0.21 -3.30 -14.97
CA ILE A 79 0.03 -1.87 -15.25
C ILE A 79 1.50 -1.46 -15.10
N HIS A 80 2.41 -2.43 -15.06
CA HIS A 80 3.84 -2.16 -14.87
C HIS A 80 4.49 -1.41 -16.04
N ASP A 81 3.94 -1.54 -17.25
CA ASP A 81 4.39 -0.87 -18.48
C ASP A 81 3.70 0.47 -18.74
N ILE A 82 2.67 0.77 -17.98
CA ILE A 82 1.92 2.02 -18.17
C ILE A 82 2.68 3.15 -17.48
N ASP A 83 3.29 4.01 -18.27
CA ASP A 83 3.87 5.28 -17.82
C ASP A 83 2.82 6.39 -17.88
N ASP A 84 1.68 6.15 -17.26
CA ASP A 84 0.60 7.11 -17.16
C ASP A 84 0.50 7.58 -15.71
N ASN A 85 0.82 8.86 -15.51
CA ASN A 85 0.69 9.50 -14.19
C ASN A 85 -0.77 9.59 -13.71
N LEU A 86 -1.74 9.20 -14.53
CA LEU A 86 -3.15 9.19 -14.18
C LEU A 86 -3.58 7.87 -13.52
N ILE A 87 -2.89 6.75 -13.83
CA ILE A 87 -3.24 5.41 -13.35
C ILE A 87 -2.16 4.87 -12.42
N VAL A 88 -2.56 4.48 -11.22
CA VAL A 88 -1.65 3.88 -10.24
C VAL A 88 -2.26 2.62 -9.63
N GLY A 89 -1.40 1.63 -9.37
CA GLY A 89 -1.72 0.51 -8.50
C GLY A 89 -1.59 0.94 -7.04
N ASP A 90 -2.59 0.66 -6.23
CA ASP A 90 -2.65 1.04 -4.82
C ASP A 90 -3.04 -0.14 -3.96
N HIS A 91 -2.49 -0.22 -2.74
CA HIS A 91 -2.92 -1.17 -1.72
C HIS A 91 -4.11 -0.57 -0.97
N ILE A 92 -5.21 -1.31 -0.89
CA ILE A 92 -6.43 -0.90 -0.16
C ILE A 92 -6.09 -0.67 1.32
N TYR A 93 -5.27 -1.57 1.91
CA TYR A 93 -4.68 -1.43 3.23
C TYR A 93 -3.24 -0.94 3.08
N SER A 94 -3.00 0.36 3.26
CA SER A 94 -1.71 1.01 2.98
C SER A 94 -0.56 0.58 3.91
N ASP A 95 -0.86 -0.03 5.04
CA ASP A 95 0.05 -0.63 6.01
C ASP A 95 0.45 -2.07 5.64
N ARG A 96 -0.28 -2.73 4.73
CA ARG A 96 -0.07 -4.10 4.27
C ARG A 96 0.53 -4.15 2.86
N LYS A 97 1.60 -3.42 2.60
CA LYS A 97 2.28 -3.38 1.30
C LYS A 97 2.96 -4.69 0.90
N TYR A 98 3.11 -5.60 1.84
CA TYR A 98 3.57 -6.97 1.62
C TYR A 98 2.46 -7.90 1.11
N ASP A 99 1.19 -7.51 1.22
CA ASP A 99 0.04 -8.27 0.75
C ASP A 99 -0.35 -7.83 -0.66
N ASN A 100 0.18 -8.54 -1.66
CA ASN A 100 -0.05 -8.28 -3.08
C ASN A 100 -1.18 -9.14 -3.67
N ARG A 101 -2.04 -9.72 -2.84
CA ARG A 101 -3.24 -10.41 -3.31
C ARG A 101 -4.23 -9.41 -3.91
N LYS A 102 -4.94 -9.82 -4.96
CA LYS A 102 -5.88 -8.95 -5.69
C LYS A 102 -6.94 -8.32 -4.79
N GLN A 103 -7.37 -9.04 -3.73
CA GLN A 103 -8.30 -8.51 -2.72
C GLN A 103 -7.78 -7.26 -1.97
N ASN A 104 -6.46 -7.06 -1.92
CA ASN A 104 -5.81 -5.89 -1.31
C ASN A 104 -5.32 -4.88 -2.35
N LEU A 105 -5.46 -5.16 -3.64
CA LEU A 105 -5.00 -4.30 -4.72
C LEU A 105 -6.17 -3.64 -5.45
N ARG A 106 -5.92 -2.46 -5.98
CA ARG A 106 -6.85 -1.77 -6.87
C ARG A 106 -6.11 -0.88 -7.85
N ILE A 107 -6.72 -0.67 -9.01
CA ILE A 107 -6.31 0.37 -9.96
C ILE A 107 -7.11 1.64 -9.64
N THR A 108 -6.42 2.77 -9.50
CA THR A 108 -7.06 4.06 -9.21
C THR A 108 -6.38 5.19 -9.99
N GLU A 109 -7.09 6.28 -10.16
CA GLU A 109 -6.48 7.49 -10.70
C GLU A 109 -5.55 8.14 -9.67
N GLN A 110 -4.45 8.72 -10.11
CA GLN A 110 -3.45 9.33 -9.22
C GLN A 110 -4.05 10.43 -8.33
N LYS A 111 -5.02 11.18 -8.83
CA LYS A 111 -5.73 12.18 -8.02
C LYS A 111 -6.43 11.61 -6.80
N HIS A 112 -6.89 10.35 -6.86
CA HIS A 112 -7.51 9.65 -5.72
C HIS A 112 -6.46 9.10 -4.77
N ASN A 113 -5.35 8.57 -5.28
CA ASN A 113 -4.27 8.03 -4.46
C ASN A 113 -3.56 9.09 -3.62
N THR A 114 -3.39 10.31 -4.12
CA THR A 114 -2.80 11.41 -3.34
C THR A 114 -3.62 11.79 -2.11
N LYS A 115 -4.91 11.46 -2.09
CA LYS A 115 -5.80 11.69 -0.94
C LYS A 115 -5.57 10.71 0.21
N ASN A 116 -4.92 9.57 -0.07
CA ASN A 116 -4.68 8.46 0.84
C ASN A 116 -3.25 8.45 1.44
N ARG A 117 -2.60 9.62 1.55
CA ARG A 117 -1.25 9.70 2.11
C ARG A 117 -1.20 9.20 3.55
N VAL A 118 -0.20 8.38 3.84
CA VAL A 118 0.14 7.95 5.19
C VAL A 118 0.40 9.16 6.07
N ARG A 119 -0.04 9.08 7.33
CA ARG A 119 0.13 10.09 8.36
C ARG A 119 1.59 10.56 8.46
N PRO A 120 1.86 11.89 8.47
CA PRO A 120 3.20 12.40 8.79
C PRO A 120 3.64 11.96 10.20
N SER A 121 4.92 11.68 10.37
CA SER A 121 5.49 11.22 11.65
C SER A 121 5.31 12.20 12.82
N ASN A 122 5.10 13.48 12.52
CA ASN A 122 4.87 14.55 13.50
C ASN A 122 3.37 14.79 13.83
N ASN A 123 2.48 13.90 13.40
CA ASN A 123 1.05 14.04 13.70
C ASN A 123 0.73 13.57 15.12
N THR A 124 0.54 14.52 16.03
CA THR A 124 0.24 14.27 17.45
C THR A 124 -1.21 13.89 17.72
N SER A 125 -2.14 14.17 16.78
CA SER A 125 -3.57 13.85 16.96
C SER A 125 -3.91 12.40 16.64
N GLY A 126 -3.02 11.68 15.99
CA GLY A 126 -3.32 10.33 15.50
C GLY A 126 -4.18 10.29 14.22
N LYS A 127 -4.72 11.42 13.73
CA LYS A 127 -5.55 11.48 12.51
C LYS A 127 -5.09 12.59 11.58
N THR A 128 -4.87 12.26 10.29
CA THR A 128 -4.53 13.27 9.26
C THR A 128 -5.66 14.31 9.14
N GLY A 129 -5.29 15.59 9.14
CA GLY A 129 -6.24 16.69 9.03
C GLY A 129 -6.94 17.05 10.35
N VAL A 130 -6.44 16.53 11.48
CA VAL A 130 -6.83 16.96 12.83
C VAL A 130 -5.58 17.47 13.54
N SER A 131 -5.64 18.65 14.12
CA SER A 131 -4.53 19.26 14.86
C SER A 131 -5.02 20.14 16.01
N TRP A 132 -4.16 20.24 17.04
CA TRP A 132 -4.43 21.15 18.16
C TRP A 132 -4.02 22.57 17.83
N LYS A 133 -4.92 23.52 18.01
CA LYS A 133 -4.66 24.95 17.80
C LYS A 133 -4.54 25.67 19.14
N LYS A 134 -3.31 26.02 19.51
CA LYS A 134 -2.95 26.56 20.83
C LYS A 134 -3.61 27.91 21.14
N ASP A 135 -3.73 28.78 20.14
CA ASP A 135 -4.26 30.14 20.27
C ASP A 135 -5.75 30.18 20.66
N ILE A 136 -6.51 29.13 20.28
CA ILE A 136 -7.93 29.02 20.63
C ILE A 136 -8.25 27.87 21.60
N ASN A 137 -7.22 27.11 22.02
CA ASN A 137 -7.37 25.95 22.91
C ASN A 137 -8.42 24.94 22.43
N LYS A 138 -8.34 24.56 21.11
CA LYS A 138 -9.28 23.63 20.49
C LYS A 138 -8.58 22.73 19.46
N TRP A 139 -9.20 21.60 19.21
CA TRP A 139 -8.90 20.75 18.06
C TRP A 139 -9.59 21.31 16.83
N ILE A 140 -8.85 21.39 15.72
CA ILE A 140 -9.40 21.76 14.42
C ILE A 140 -9.35 20.54 13.48
N ALA A 141 -10.39 20.41 12.65
CA ALA A 141 -10.45 19.42 11.60
C ALA A 141 -10.60 20.08 10.23
N TYR A 142 -9.90 19.54 9.24
CA TYR A 142 -9.99 19.95 7.85
C TYR A 142 -9.79 18.77 6.90
N ILE A 143 -10.22 18.90 5.64
CA ILE A 143 -10.02 17.93 4.59
C ILE A 143 -9.58 18.61 3.29
N GLY A 144 -8.55 18.07 2.62
CA GLY A 144 -8.15 18.52 1.29
C GLY A 144 -8.95 17.78 0.21
N VAL A 145 -9.66 18.52 -0.65
CA VAL A 145 -10.42 17.98 -1.78
C VAL A 145 -10.14 18.85 -3.00
N ASN A 146 -9.65 18.25 -4.08
CA ASN A 146 -9.37 18.95 -5.35
C ASN A 146 -8.52 20.23 -5.15
N ASN A 147 -7.38 20.09 -4.44
CA ASN A 147 -6.45 21.17 -4.08
C ASN A 147 -7.06 22.30 -3.22
N LYS A 148 -8.26 22.11 -2.66
CA LYS A 148 -8.88 23.03 -1.73
C LYS A 148 -8.92 22.43 -0.34
N HIS A 149 -8.62 23.25 0.68
CA HIS A 149 -8.78 22.86 2.08
C HIS A 149 -10.20 23.23 2.55
N ILE A 150 -10.97 22.22 2.93
CA ILE A 150 -12.30 22.41 3.50
C ILE A 150 -12.17 22.32 5.02
N TYR A 151 -12.53 23.38 5.69
CA TYR A 151 -12.60 23.43 7.15
C TYR A 151 -13.86 22.71 7.65
N LEU A 152 -13.69 21.83 8.64
CA LEU A 152 -14.75 20.96 9.15
C LEU A 152 -15.26 21.40 10.53
N GLY A 153 -14.50 22.27 11.21
CA GLY A 153 -14.89 22.82 12.50
C GLY A 153 -13.80 22.80 13.57
N GLU A 154 -14.17 23.38 14.72
CA GLU A 154 -13.40 23.43 15.96
C GLU A 154 -14.09 22.58 17.03
N TYR A 155 -13.31 21.85 17.79
CA TYR A 155 -13.83 20.88 18.76
C TYR A 155 -13.05 21.00 20.07
N LYS A 156 -13.74 20.87 21.20
CA LYS A 156 -13.09 20.79 22.51
C LYS A 156 -12.46 19.44 22.73
N ASP A 157 -13.10 18.39 22.22
CA ASP A 157 -12.65 17.01 22.30
C ASP A 157 -11.99 16.56 21.00
N ILE A 158 -10.88 15.81 21.11
CA ILE A 158 -10.14 15.26 19.97
C ILE A 158 -10.98 14.25 19.19
N GLN A 159 -11.81 13.45 19.90
CA GLN A 159 -12.60 12.41 19.26
C GLN A 159 -13.69 13.02 18.35
N ASP A 160 -14.27 14.15 18.75
CA ASP A 160 -15.24 14.87 17.93
C ASP A 160 -14.60 15.40 16.64
N ALA A 161 -13.38 15.94 16.74
CA ALA A 161 -12.61 16.38 15.58
C ALA A 161 -12.27 15.21 14.64
N ILE A 162 -11.88 14.06 15.20
CA ILE A 162 -11.60 12.81 14.45
C ILE A 162 -12.87 12.32 13.75
N ASN A 163 -14.00 12.28 14.45
CA ASN A 163 -15.28 11.84 13.90
C ASN A 163 -15.75 12.74 12.74
N ALA A 164 -15.60 14.06 12.88
CA ALA A 164 -15.88 15.00 11.80
C ALA A 164 -15.02 14.75 10.59
N ARG A 165 -13.73 14.47 10.79
CA ARG A 165 -12.79 14.11 9.71
C ARG A 165 -13.19 12.80 9.04
N ILE A 166 -13.52 11.75 9.79
CA ILE A 166 -13.97 10.45 9.26
C ILE A 166 -15.25 10.61 8.43
N LYS A 167 -16.21 11.40 8.92
CA LYS A 167 -17.46 11.69 8.20
C LYS A 167 -17.19 12.39 6.87
N ALA A 168 -16.27 13.35 6.86
CA ALA A 168 -15.86 14.05 5.64
C ALA A 168 -15.12 13.11 4.67
N GLU A 169 -14.23 12.25 5.14
CA GLU A 169 -13.57 11.23 4.30
C GLU A 169 -14.59 10.32 3.61
N LYS A 170 -15.58 9.85 4.37
CA LYS A 170 -16.67 9.02 3.82
C LYS A 170 -17.47 9.78 2.76
N LYS A 171 -17.74 11.07 2.99
CA LYS A 171 -18.50 11.91 2.05
C LYS A 171 -17.73 12.21 0.76
N TYR A 172 -16.44 12.56 0.87
CA TYR A 172 -15.66 13.10 -0.25
C TYR A 172 -14.77 12.05 -0.95
N PHE A 173 -14.40 10.96 -0.26
CA PHE A 173 -13.52 9.94 -0.81
C PHE A 173 -14.23 8.58 -1.03
N GLY A 174 -15.41 8.36 -0.43
CA GLY A 174 -16.18 7.14 -0.63
C GLY A 174 -15.36 5.87 -0.37
N GLU A 175 -15.34 4.97 -1.34
CA GLU A 175 -14.57 3.71 -1.31
C GLU A 175 -13.05 3.89 -1.38
N TYR A 176 -12.56 5.06 -1.85
CA TYR A 176 -11.13 5.39 -1.89
C TYR A 176 -10.55 5.80 -0.53
N ARG A 177 -11.33 5.70 0.54
CA ARG A 177 -10.83 5.93 1.89
C ARG A 177 -9.84 4.84 2.30
N VAL A 178 -8.70 5.24 2.90
CA VAL A 178 -7.76 4.28 3.52
C VAL A 178 -8.49 3.53 4.65
N LYS A 179 -8.54 2.22 4.53
CA LYS A 179 -9.02 1.31 5.58
C LYS A 179 -7.79 0.86 6.39
N ASN A 180 -7.47 1.58 7.45
CA ASN A 180 -6.49 1.12 8.44
C ASN A 180 -7.28 0.51 9.59
N GLU A 181 -7.15 -0.78 9.79
CA GLU A 181 -7.60 -1.45 11.00
C GLU A 181 -6.56 -1.14 12.10
N HIS A 182 -7.04 -0.62 13.22
CA HIS A 182 -6.28 -0.47 14.45
C HIS A 182 -6.46 -1.70 15.32
#